data_1a253d906b4ecd61c39d183fb6835945
#
_entry.id   1a253d906b4ecd61c39d183fb6835945
#
_cell.length_a   1.000
_cell.length_b   1.000
_cell.length_c   1.000
_cell.angle_alpha   90.00
_cell.angle_beta   90.00
_cell.angle_gamma   90.00
#
_symmetry.space_group_name_H-M   'P 1'
#
loop_
_entity.id
_entity.type
_entity.pdbx_description
1 polymer ?
#
loop_
_entity_poly.entity_id
_entity_poly.type
_entity_poly.pdbx_seq_one_letter_code
_entity_poly.pdbx_strand_id
1 'polypeptide(L)'
;LQLHLSDDQGWSIWIETYPKLAGSRFYTKQDIQELVEYAEKRHVQVIPEIDVPGHTVSLLAKYPDMACIHQREAEKIIGKTGHMMLCAGNEEVYVMMDDIIREVAGMFKSPLMHLGGDEADIPKNWAKCDLCRLLMKKKNYTEPAQLMIPFFENILASVRKYGKKPILWFELNNEYPPADDYLFPYPKDVVLVSWRGGMTPTGLDLSAERGHNVIMAPGEHCYYDYPQYKGDLPEYNNWGMPMTTLERAYRLDPGYGRPLAKQHHIWGVMGALWGEAVIDINRATYMSFPRAFALAEAGWTQMENRSWESFKKRVLPNVNELMKAGVSVRVPFEIAR
;
A
#
# COMPACT_ATOMS: atom_id res chain seq x y z
N LEU A 1 -11.57 -3.67 1.52
CA LEU A 1 -10.94 -3.29 0.25
C LEU A 1 -10.18 -1.98 0.45
N GLN A 2 -8.88 -1.94 0.15
CA GLN A 2 -8.10 -0.70 0.11
C GLN A 2 -8.06 -0.18 -1.31
N LEU A 3 -8.21 1.13 -1.47
CA LEU A 3 -8.08 1.83 -2.74
C LEU A 3 -6.84 2.72 -2.68
N HIS A 4 -5.84 2.41 -3.49
CA HIS A 4 -4.65 3.21 -3.70
C HIS A 4 -5.00 4.33 -4.69
N LEU A 5 -5.23 5.55 -4.17
CA LEU A 5 -5.87 6.65 -4.92
C LEU A 5 -4.89 7.67 -5.46
N SER A 6 -3.64 7.61 -5.03
CA SER A 6 -2.56 8.50 -5.50
C SER A 6 -1.24 7.75 -5.61
N ASP A 7 -0.52 8.01 -6.68
CA ASP A 7 0.81 7.47 -6.93
C ASP A 7 1.56 8.38 -7.92
N ASP A 8 2.79 8.04 -8.28
CA ASP A 8 3.59 8.71 -9.30
C ASP A 8 2.88 8.78 -10.65
N GLN A 9 2.17 7.70 -11.03
CA GLN A 9 1.50 7.56 -12.31
C GLN A 9 0.19 8.33 -12.42
N GLY A 10 -0.46 8.65 -11.28
CA GLY A 10 -1.74 9.33 -11.33
C GLY A 10 -2.38 9.65 -9.98
N TRP A 11 -3.40 10.48 -10.06
CA TRP A 11 -4.26 10.86 -8.96
C TRP A 11 -5.71 10.52 -9.32
N SER A 12 -6.34 9.63 -8.60
CA SER A 12 -7.58 8.96 -8.98
C SER A 12 -8.81 9.36 -8.17
N ILE A 13 -8.74 10.46 -7.40
CA ILE A 13 -9.89 10.97 -6.63
C ILE A 13 -10.04 12.47 -6.78
N TRP A 14 -11.27 12.95 -6.90
CA TRP A 14 -11.56 14.37 -6.92
C TRP A 14 -11.36 15.00 -5.55
N ILE A 15 -10.62 16.11 -5.50
CA ILE A 15 -10.43 16.96 -4.32
C ILE A 15 -10.92 18.36 -4.67
N GLU A 16 -11.96 18.83 -3.99
CA GLU A 16 -12.62 20.09 -4.28
C GLU A 16 -11.67 21.28 -4.11
N THR A 17 -10.87 21.28 -3.04
CA THR A 17 -9.88 22.33 -2.76
C THR A 17 -8.73 22.32 -3.77
N TYR A 18 -8.39 21.17 -4.34
CA TYR A 18 -7.28 21.02 -5.27
C TYR A 18 -7.69 20.32 -6.58
N PRO A 19 -8.57 20.90 -7.40
CA PRO A 19 -9.18 20.24 -8.56
C PRO A 19 -8.16 19.87 -9.65
N LYS A 20 -6.99 20.52 -9.68
CA LYS A 20 -5.91 20.19 -10.63
C LYS A 20 -5.26 18.82 -10.38
N LEU A 21 -5.44 18.23 -9.17
CA LEU A 21 -4.89 16.92 -8.86
C LEU A 21 -5.49 15.83 -9.73
N ALA A 22 -6.79 15.88 -9.97
CA ALA A 22 -7.52 14.85 -10.72
C ALA A 22 -6.88 14.60 -12.09
N GLY A 23 -6.55 13.34 -12.36
CA GLY A 23 -6.07 12.86 -13.65
C GLY A 23 -7.18 12.84 -14.70
N SER A 24 -6.95 12.15 -15.83
CA SER A 24 -7.97 11.97 -16.88
C SER A 24 -9.09 11.01 -16.45
N ARG A 25 -8.84 10.18 -15.45
CA ARG A 25 -9.79 9.23 -14.84
C ARG A 25 -9.69 9.35 -13.34
N PHE A 26 -10.81 9.63 -12.70
CA PHE A 26 -10.87 9.79 -11.26
C PHE A 26 -12.27 9.45 -10.74
N TYR A 27 -12.35 9.11 -9.48
CA TYR A 27 -13.62 8.94 -8.76
C TYR A 27 -14.12 10.30 -8.30
N THR A 28 -15.37 10.60 -8.61
CA THR A 28 -16.10 11.72 -8.01
C THR A 28 -16.55 11.37 -6.60
N LYS A 29 -16.98 12.34 -5.83
CA LYS A 29 -17.60 12.11 -4.51
C LYS A 29 -18.80 11.15 -4.59
N GLN A 30 -19.59 11.26 -5.67
CA GLN A 30 -20.74 10.38 -5.91
C GLN A 30 -20.28 8.95 -6.20
N ASP A 31 -19.26 8.75 -7.05
CA ASP A 31 -18.74 7.41 -7.34
C ASP A 31 -18.26 6.71 -6.06
N ILE A 32 -17.55 7.44 -5.20
CA ILE A 32 -17.09 6.91 -3.89
C ILE A 32 -18.27 6.57 -3.01
N GLN A 33 -19.30 7.43 -2.92
CA GLN A 33 -20.49 7.16 -2.13
C GLN A 33 -21.19 5.88 -2.60
N GLU A 34 -21.41 5.73 -3.89
CA GLU A 34 -22.03 4.54 -4.49
C GLU A 34 -21.21 3.27 -4.21
N LEU A 35 -19.89 3.36 -4.36
CA LEU A 35 -18.98 2.25 -4.07
C LEU A 35 -19.01 1.84 -2.60
N VAL A 36 -18.95 2.81 -1.69
CA VAL A 36 -18.98 2.57 -0.24
C VAL A 36 -20.32 1.93 0.18
N GLU A 37 -21.45 2.43 -0.34
CA GLU A 37 -22.77 1.86 -0.06
C GLU A 37 -22.92 0.44 -0.64
N TYR A 38 -22.39 0.20 -1.83
CA TYR A 38 -22.39 -1.13 -2.44
C TYR A 38 -21.56 -2.14 -1.64
N ALA A 39 -20.38 -1.71 -1.18
CA ALA A 39 -19.48 -2.52 -0.37
C ALA A 39 -20.07 -2.82 1.02
N GLU A 40 -20.66 -1.81 1.68
CA GLU A 40 -21.26 -1.94 3.00
C GLU A 40 -22.38 -3.00 3.03
N LYS A 41 -23.23 -3.03 2.01
CA LYS A 41 -24.28 -4.07 1.84
C LYS A 41 -23.70 -5.48 1.73
N ARG A 42 -22.39 -5.63 1.54
CA ARG A 42 -21.66 -6.89 1.44
C ARG A 42 -20.66 -7.08 2.58
N HIS A 43 -20.78 -6.26 3.62
CA HIS A 43 -19.90 -6.29 4.79
C HIS A 43 -18.42 -6.04 4.44
N VAL A 44 -18.16 -5.25 3.39
CA VAL A 44 -16.83 -4.85 2.96
C VAL A 44 -16.63 -3.36 3.30
N GLN A 45 -15.58 -3.06 4.05
CA GLN A 45 -15.13 -1.69 4.26
C GLN A 45 -14.25 -1.24 3.09
N VAL A 46 -14.44 0.00 2.63
CA VAL A 46 -13.54 0.62 1.65
C VAL A 46 -12.63 1.59 2.37
N ILE A 47 -11.33 1.33 2.32
CA ILE A 47 -10.27 2.08 3.00
C ILE A 47 -9.55 2.93 1.95
N PRO A 48 -9.52 4.28 2.08
CA PRO A 48 -8.75 5.12 1.18
C PRO A 48 -7.27 5.08 1.51
N GLU A 49 -6.44 5.15 0.48
CA GLU A 49 -5.01 5.39 0.59
C GLU A 49 -4.62 6.63 -0.22
N ILE A 50 -3.90 7.54 0.45
CA ILE A 50 -3.19 8.67 -0.14
C ILE A 50 -1.74 8.53 0.26
N ASP A 51 -0.89 8.15 -0.67
CA ASP A 51 0.49 7.82 -0.39
C ASP A 51 1.38 9.06 -0.30
N VAL A 52 2.13 9.16 0.78
CA VAL A 52 3.08 10.23 1.11
C VAL A 52 4.19 9.72 2.02
N PRO A 53 5.40 10.30 2.03
CA PRO A 53 5.88 11.45 1.25
C PRO A 53 6.38 11.09 -0.14
N GLY A 54 6.68 9.82 -0.41
CA GLY A 54 7.01 9.27 -1.72
C GLY A 54 5.76 9.11 -2.59
N HIS A 55 5.92 8.49 -3.77
CA HIS A 55 4.81 8.21 -4.69
C HIS A 55 3.92 9.43 -5.03
N THR A 56 4.54 10.62 -5.12
CA THR A 56 3.82 11.89 -5.23
C THR A 56 4.12 12.68 -6.52
N VAL A 57 4.73 12.06 -7.54
CA VAL A 57 5.06 12.74 -8.80
C VAL A 57 3.81 13.33 -9.47
N SER A 58 2.67 12.62 -9.44
CA SER A 58 1.42 13.13 -10.01
C SER A 58 0.92 14.41 -9.32
N LEU A 59 1.05 14.48 -7.99
CA LEU A 59 0.76 15.70 -7.20
C LEU A 59 1.75 16.79 -7.52
N LEU A 60 3.04 16.50 -7.46
CA LEU A 60 4.12 17.47 -7.66
C LEU A 60 4.12 18.04 -9.08
N ALA A 61 3.71 17.27 -10.08
CA ALA A 61 3.52 17.78 -11.45
C ALA A 61 2.46 18.89 -11.56
N LYS A 62 1.51 18.92 -10.62
CA LYS A 62 0.44 19.95 -10.57
C LYS A 62 0.73 21.06 -9.57
N TYR A 63 1.46 20.75 -8.51
CA TYR A 63 1.83 21.66 -7.42
C TYR A 63 3.33 21.53 -7.11
N PRO A 64 4.21 22.00 -8.02
CA PRO A 64 5.66 21.82 -7.89
C PRO A 64 6.26 22.49 -6.65
N ASP A 65 5.58 23.49 -6.10
CA ASP A 65 6.01 24.17 -4.87
C ASP A 65 5.99 23.24 -3.64
N MET A 66 5.28 22.11 -3.71
CA MET A 66 5.26 21.10 -2.65
C MET A 66 6.51 20.22 -2.66
N ALA A 67 7.27 20.21 -3.74
CA ALA A 67 8.55 19.48 -3.84
C ALA A 67 9.67 20.18 -3.07
N CYS A 68 10.75 19.45 -2.84
CA CYS A 68 12.02 20.04 -2.39
C CYS A 68 12.51 21.12 -3.36
N ILE A 69 13.06 22.24 -2.84
CA ILE A 69 13.39 23.44 -3.64
C ILE A 69 14.18 23.12 -4.90
N HIS A 70 15.17 22.23 -4.81
CA HIS A 70 16.03 21.87 -5.94
C HIS A 70 15.32 21.02 -7.03
N GLN A 71 14.05 20.68 -6.84
CA GLN A 71 13.24 19.83 -7.72
C GLN A 71 11.96 20.53 -8.23
N ARG A 72 11.72 21.80 -7.90
CA ARG A 72 10.47 22.51 -8.20
C ARG A 72 10.27 22.88 -9.68
N GLU A 73 11.23 22.61 -10.54
CA GLU A 73 11.08 22.87 -11.96
C GLU A 73 10.15 21.83 -12.59
N ALA A 74 8.96 22.25 -13.01
CA ALA A 74 7.92 21.39 -13.57
C ALA A 74 8.42 20.48 -14.71
N GLU A 75 9.32 21.00 -15.55
CA GLU A 75 9.98 20.25 -16.66
C GLU A 75 10.83 19.08 -16.16
N LYS A 76 11.30 19.14 -14.91
CA LYS A 76 12.06 18.07 -14.27
C LYS A 76 11.17 17.02 -13.58
N ILE A 77 9.91 17.36 -13.38
CA ILE A 77 8.93 16.48 -12.69
C ILE A 77 8.16 15.63 -13.70
N ILE A 78 7.76 16.23 -14.83
CA ILE A 78 6.94 15.56 -15.85
C ILE A 78 7.72 14.40 -16.48
N GLY A 79 7.11 13.20 -16.45
CA GLY A 79 7.66 11.99 -17.08
C GLY A 79 8.70 11.24 -16.24
N LYS A 80 8.89 11.62 -14.97
CA LYS A 80 9.68 10.83 -14.01
C LYS A 80 8.76 9.96 -13.18
N THR A 81 9.16 8.73 -12.97
CA THR A 81 8.57 7.80 -12.02
C THR A 81 9.57 7.59 -10.89
N GLY A 82 9.09 7.70 -9.66
CA GLY A 82 9.90 7.52 -8.46
C GLY A 82 10.87 8.69 -8.15
N HIS A 83 11.46 8.63 -6.96
CA HIS A 83 12.51 9.53 -6.50
C HIS A 83 12.11 10.99 -6.23
N MET A 84 10.83 11.33 -6.26
CA MET A 84 10.36 12.66 -5.85
C MET A 84 9.46 12.55 -4.64
N MET A 85 9.58 13.50 -3.72
CA MET A 85 8.86 13.47 -2.45
C MET A 85 8.34 14.85 -2.08
N LEU A 86 7.27 14.89 -1.29
CA LEU A 86 6.83 16.10 -0.60
C LEU A 86 7.95 16.64 0.30
N CYS A 87 8.10 17.94 0.34
CA CYS A 87 9.16 18.62 1.10
C CYS A 87 8.79 18.67 2.59
N ALA A 88 9.49 17.94 3.45
CA ALA A 88 9.25 17.96 4.89
C ALA A 88 9.51 19.32 5.55
N GLY A 89 10.35 20.18 4.95
CA GLY A 89 10.65 21.52 5.45
C GLY A 89 9.70 22.60 4.97
N ASN A 90 8.67 22.27 4.17
CA ASN A 90 7.72 23.23 3.64
C ASN A 90 6.38 23.13 4.40
N GLU A 91 6.02 24.17 5.14
CA GLU A 91 4.78 24.21 5.94
C GLU A 91 3.50 24.09 5.08
N GLU A 92 3.51 24.58 3.83
CA GLU A 92 2.38 24.51 2.89
C GLU A 92 2.02 23.07 2.52
N VAL A 93 2.99 22.14 2.59
CA VAL A 93 2.73 20.71 2.40
C VAL A 93 1.73 20.20 3.43
N TYR A 94 1.88 20.60 4.69
CA TYR A 94 1.00 20.13 5.77
C TYR A 94 -0.40 20.77 5.68
N VAL A 95 -0.49 22.02 5.22
CA VAL A 95 -1.77 22.69 4.94
C VAL A 95 -2.51 21.94 3.83
N MET A 96 -1.83 21.67 2.71
CA MET A 96 -2.41 20.93 1.58
C MET A 96 -2.85 19.53 2.01
N MET A 97 -2.03 18.84 2.77
CA MET A 97 -2.35 17.48 3.22
C MET A 97 -3.50 17.45 4.23
N ASP A 98 -3.62 18.43 5.13
CA ASP A 98 -4.77 18.54 6.04
C ASP A 98 -6.08 18.69 5.27
N ASP A 99 -6.10 19.54 4.23
CA ASP A 99 -7.25 19.72 3.35
C ASP A 99 -7.61 18.44 2.59
N ILE A 100 -6.63 17.76 1.99
CA ILE A 100 -6.84 16.51 1.27
C ILE A 100 -7.37 15.42 2.22
N ILE A 101 -6.73 15.24 3.38
CA ILE A 101 -7.14 14.25 4.37
C ILE A 101 -8.56 14.54 4.87
N ARG A 102 -8.91 15.81 5.10
CA ARG A 102 -10.27 16.22 5.48
C ARG A 102 -11.30 15.76 4.47
N GLU A 103 -11.07 16.06 3.20
CA GLU A 103 -12.02 15.73 2.13
C GLU A 103 -12.14 14.23 1.94
N VAL A 104 -11.02 13.51 1.85
CA VAL A 104 -11.00 12.06 1.70
C VAL A 104 -11.63 11.38 2.90
N ALA A 105 -11.28 11.77 4.13
CA ALA A 105 -11.88 11.20 5.34
C ALA A 105 -13.40 11.36 5.38
N GLY A 106 -13.92 12.47 4.84
CA GLY A 106 -15.36 12.73 4.73
C GLY A 106 -16.10 11.89 3.68
N MET A 107 -15.39 11.35 2.68
CA MET A 107 -16.00 10.53 1.63
C MET A 107 -16.13 9.05 2.02
N PHE A 108 -15.30 8.56 2.93
CA PHE A 108 -15.23 7.14 3.29
C PHE A 108 -15.76 6.88 4.70
N LYS A 109 -16.64 5.87 4.84
CA LYS A 109 -17.18 5.45 6.13
C LYS A 109 -16.20 4.64 6.98
N SER A 110 -15.17 4.04 6.37
CA SER A 110 -14.14 3.29 7.10
C SER A 110 -13.53 4.14 8.22
N PRO A 111 -13.33 3.58 9.42
CA PRO A 111 -12.59 4.25 10.48
C PRO A 111 -11.06 4.26 10.20
N LEU A 112 -10.62 3.65 9.12
CA LEU A 112 -9.21 3.49 8.76
C LEU A 112 -8.89 4.37 7.55
N MET A 113 -7.66 4.88 7.49
CA MET A 113 -7.10 5.59 6.34
C MET A 113 -5.62 5.24 6.21
N HIS A 114 -5.20 4.88 5.01
CA HIS A 114 -3.82 4.55 4.71
C HIS A 114 -3.10 5.77 4.13
N LEU A 115 -1.88 6.03 4.59
CA LEU A 115 -1.08 7.19 4.20
C LEU A 115 0.24 6.81 3.50
N GLY A 116 0.36 5.58 3.01
CA GLY A 116 1.58 5.12 2.36
C GLY A 116 2.77 5.03 3.31
N GLY A 117 3.82 5.74 3.00
CA GLY A 117 5.03 5.86 3.83
C GLY A 117 6.22 5.07 3.31
N ASP A 118 6.03 4.33 2.23
CA ASP A 118 7.04 3.47 1.62
C ASP A 118 7.93 4.21 0.63
N GLU A 119 9.03 3.58 0.33
CA GLU A 119 10.01 3.93 -0.72
C GLU A 119 10.46 5.40 -0.79
N ALA A 120 10.45 6.08 0.35
CA ALA A 120 10.86 7.47 0.45
C ALA A 120 12.35 7.66 0.09
N ASP A 121 12.66 8.23 -1.06
CA ASP A 121 14.05 8.48 -1.50
C ASP A 121 14.66 9.70 -0.79
N ILE A 122 14.86 9.56 0.50
CA ILE A 122 15.40 10.61 1.39
C ILE A 122 16.74 11.13 0.90
N PRO A 123 17.72 10.30 0.46
CA PRO A 123 19.02 10.76 -0.01
C PRO A 123 18.94 11.70 -1.22
N LYS A 124 18.00 11.48 -2.14
CA LYS A 124 17.85 12.35 -3.32
C LYS A 124 16.99 13.59 -3.07
N ASN A 125 16.17 13.58 -2.03
CA ASN A 125 15.22 14.64 -1.72
C ASN A 125 15.64 15.45 -0.48
N TRP A 126 15.29 15.02 0.70
CA TRP A 126 15.43 15.80 1.93
C TRP A 126 16.88 16.10 2.28
N ALA A 127 17.80 15.16 2.05
CA ALA A 127 19.23 15.36 2.31
C ALA A 127 19.83 16.52 1.48
N LYS A 128 19.24 16.83 0.31
CA LYS A 128 19.71 17.88 -0.61
C LYS A 128 18.93 19.21 -0.51
N CYS A 129 17.83 19.21 0.22
CA CYS A 129 16.92 20.35 0.29
C CYS A 129 17.27 21.30 1.44
N ASP A 130 17.40 22.61 1.12
CA ASP A 130 17.75 23.62 2.12
C ASP A 130 16.67 23.78 3.20
N LEU A 131 15.38 23.74 2.84
CA LEU A 131 14.29 23.80 3.83
C LEU A 131 14.33 22.59 4.77
N CYS A 132 14.58 21.40 4.23
CA CYS A 132 14.71 20.20 5.05
C CYS A 132 15.94 20.28 5.98
N ARG A 133 17.09 20.77 5.49
CA ARG A 133 18.28 21.00 6.32
C ARG A 133 18.05 22.03 7.42
N LEU A 134 17.29 23.10 7.12
CA LEU A 134 16.90 24.08 8.16
C LEU A 134 16.01 23.45 9.22
N LEU A 135 15.04 22.62 8.83
CA LEU A 135 14.19 21.88 9.77
C LEU A 135 15.01 20.89 10.62
N MET A 136 15.94 20.15 10.02
CA MET A 136 16.87 19.28 10.75
C MET A 136 17.65 20.07 11.81
N LYS A 137 18.21 21.21 11.43
CA LYS A 137 18.94 22.07 12.38
C LYS A 137 18.04 22.57 13.52
N LYS A 138 16.82 23.01 13.22
CA LYS A 138 15.83 23.44 14.21
C LYS A 138 15.47 22.34 15.21
N LYS A 139 15.40 21.08 14.73
CA LYS A 139 15.06 19.89 15.53
C LYS A 139 16.27 19.20 16.18
N ASN A 140 17.50 19.66 15.92
CA ASN A 140 18.75 19.00 16.31
C ASN A 140 18.89 17.58 15.76
N TYR A 141 18.42 17.32 14.55
CA TYR A 141 18.55 16.05 13.86
C TYR A 141 19.89 15.96 13.15
N THR A 142 20.51 14.77 13.18
CA THR A 142 21.78 14.46 12.55
C THR A 142 21.59 13.73 11.21
N GLU A 143 20.51 12.96 11.09
CA GLU A 143 20.23 12.15 9.93
C GLU A 143 18.95 12.63 9.22
N PRO A 144 18.96 12.75 7.88
CA PRO A 144 17.79 13.18 7.10
C PRO A 144 16.55 12.29 7.29
N ALA A 145 16.74 10.99 7.55
CA ALA A 145 15.64 10.05 7.83
C ALA A 145 14.83 10.44 9.08
N GLN A 146 15.42 11.15 10.03
CA GLN A 146 14.72 11.63 11.23
C GLN A 146 13.61 12.64 10.90
N LEU A 147 13.61 13.23 9.69
CA LEU A 147 12.53 14.10 9.21
C LEU A 147 11.21 13.35 8.98
N MET A 148 11.25 12.02 8.87
CA MET A 148 10.02 11.20 8.86
C MET A 148 9.20 11.40 10.15
N ILE A 149 9.87 11.67 11.28
CA ILE A 149 9.20 11.91 12.56
C ILE A 149 8.26 13.12 12.49
N PRO A 150 8.74 14.36 12.30
CA PRO A 150 7.85 15.52 12.24
C PRO A 150 6.92 15.48 11.02
N PHE A 151 7.34 14.87 9.91
CA PHE A 151 6.46 14.71 8.74
C PHE A 151 5.22 13.90 9.11
N PHE A 152 5.40 12.69 9.64
CA PHE A 152 4.26 11.86 10.02
C PHE A 152 3.56 12.32 11.31
N GLU A 153 4.23 13.00 12.23
CA GLU A 153 3.54 13.64 13.36
C GLU A 153 2.42 14.58 12.87
N ASN A 154 2.70 15.43 11.87
CA ASN A 154 1.71 16.34 11.28
C ASN A 154 0.64 15.60 10.49
N ILE A 155 1.02 14.71 9.58
CA ILE A 155 0.07 13.95 8.74
C ILE A 155 -0.88 13.10 9.59
N LEU A 156 -0.35 12.36 10.57
CA LEU A 156 -1.14 11.51 11.45
C LEU A 156 -2.03 12.32 12.41
N ALA A 157 -1.59 13.53 12.81
CA ALA A 157 -2.45 14.44 13.56
C ALA A 157 -3.69 14.83 12.77
N SER A 158 -3.56 15.13 11.47
CA SER A 158 -4.68 15.40 10.58
C SER A 158 -5.62 14.19 10.45
N VAL A 159 -5.08 12.98 10.26
CA VAL A 159 -5.88 11.76 10.19
C VAL A 159 -6.73 11.59 11.45
N ARG A 160 -6.12 11.74 12.64
CA ARG A 160 -6.82 11.62 13.93
C ARG A 160 -7.85 12.74 14.14
N LYS A 161 -7.52 13.96 13.73
CA LYS A 161 -8.41 15.14 13.76
C LYS A 161 -9.74 14.87 13.03
N TYR A 162 -9.68 14.12 11.93
CA TYR A 162 -10.86 13.74 11.15
C TYR A 162 -11.44 12.37 11.51
N GLY A 163 -11.07 11.84 12.69
CA GLY A 163 -11.69 10.64 13.27
C GLY A 163 -11.26 9.32 12.65
N LYS A 164 -10.13 9.32 11.94
CA LYS A 164 -9.60 8.08 11.32
C LYS A 164 -8.42 7.53 12.10
N LYS A 165 -8.23 6.21 12.03
CA LYS A 165 -7.06 5.51 12.55
C LYS A 165 -6.08 5.28 11.39
N PRO A 166 -4.80 5.66 11.54
CA PRO A 166 -3.83 5.57 10.46
C PRO A 166 -3.33 4.16 10.21
N ILE A 167 -3.09 3.86 8.94
CA ILE A 167 -2.34 2.71 8.46
C ILE A 167 -1.15 3.23 7.67
N LEU A 168 0.02 2.60 7.80
CA LEU A 168 1.22 2.91 7.03
C LEU A 168 1.88 1.62 6.52
N TRP A 169 2.55 1.69 5.38
CA TRP A 169 3.51 0.67 4.99
C TRP A 169 4.67 0.65 6.00
N PHE A 170 5.05 -0.55 6.38
CA PHE A 170 6.18 -0.73 7.29
C PHE A 170 7.50 -0.63 6.52
N GLU A 171 8.35 0.30 6.93
CA GLU A 171 9.68 0.49 6.35
C GLU A 171 10.77 0.32 7.41
N LEU A 172 11.85 -0.33 7.00
CA LEU A 172 13.04 -0.53 7.81
C LEU A 172 14.09 0.54 7.51
N ASN A 173 14.93 0.83 8.47
CA ASN A 173 16.00 1.82 8.35
C ASN A 173 17.02 1.46 7.26
N ASN A 174 17.20 0.17 6.99
CA ASN A 174 17.95 -0.37 5.86
C ASN A 174 17.00 -1.15 4.95
N GLU A 175 16.96 -0.84 3.68
CA GLU A 175 16.16 -1.57 2.69
C GLU A 175 16.59 -3.03 2.51
N TYR A 176 17.87 -3.32 2.79
CA TYR A 176 18.46 -4.65 2.64
C TYR A 176 18.95 -5.20 3.97
N PRO A 177 18.84 -6.52 4.20
CA PRO A 177 19.35 -7.15 5.41
C PRO A 177 20.86 -6.89 5.62
N PRO A 178 21.31 -6.75 6.87
CA PRO A 178 20.52 -6.80 8.09
C PRO A 178 19.82 -5.47 8.38
N ALA A 179 18.48 -5.47 8.29
CA ALA A 179 17.68 -4.35 8.76
C ALA A 179 17.27 -4.66 10.21
N ASP A 180 17.63 -3.81 11.13
CA ASP A 180 17.56 -4.07 12.55
C ASP A 180 16.65 -3.09 13.32
N ASP A 181 16.09 -2.09 12.62
CA ASP A 181 15.20 -1.11 13.23
C ASP A 181 14.20 -0.53 12.24
N TYR A 182 13.17 0.14 12.74
CA TYR A 182 12.24 0.96 11.97
C TYR A 182 12.94 2.13 11.30
N LEU A 183 12.43 2.55 10.14
CA LEU A 183 12.86 3.78 9.50
C LEU A 183 12.66 4.99 10.42
N PHE A 184 11.56 5.01 11.18
CA PHE A 184 11.27 5.99 12.21
C PHE A 184 10.37 5.39 13.31
N PRO A 185 10.31 5.98 14.52
CA PRO A 185 9.49 5.46 15.61
C PRO A 185 8.00 5.72 15.33
N TYR A 186 7.31 4.72 14.76
CA TYR A 186 5.87 4.80 14.52
C TYR A 186 5.09 4.96 15.83
N PRO A 187 4.09 5.86 15.90
CA PRO A 187 3.17 5.92 17.03
C PRO A 187 2.38 4.60 17.18
N LYS A 188 2.14 4.18 18.43
CA LYS A 188 1.54 2.86 18.74
C LYS A 188 0.14 2.61 18.15
N ASP A 189 -0.61 3.66 17.87
CA ASP A 189 -1.95 3.56 17.27
C ASP A 189 -1.92 3.31 15.75
N VAL A 190 -0.76 3.44 15.11
CA VAL A 190 -0.58 3.15 13.69
C VAL A 190 -0.63 1.65 13.48
N VAL A 191 -1.44 1.21 12.52
CA VAL A 191 -1.42 -0.15 11.99
C VAL A 191 -0.35 -0.22 10.90
N LEU A 192 0.51 -1.21 10.95
CA LEU A 192 1.60 -1.36 10.00
C LEU A 192 1.28 -2.45 8.98
N VAL A 193 1.62 -2.23 7.72
CA VAL A 193 1.52 -3.26 6.67
C VAL A 193 2.92 -3.75 6.32
N SER A 194 3.23 -4.98 6.67
CA SER A 194 4.54 -5.59 6.39
C SER A 194 4.51 -6.27 5.03
N TRP A 195 5.26 -5.74 4.06
CA TRP A 195 5.10 -6.06 2.64
C TRP A 195 6.38 -6.55 1.95
N ARG A 196 7.56 -6.05 2.32
CA ARG A 196 8.82 -6.39 1.65
C ARG A 196 9.13 -7.86 1.75
N GLY A 197 9.24 -8.52 0.60
CA GLY A 197 9.61 -9.93 0.50
C GLY A 197 10.92 -10.25 1.23
N GLY A 198 10.94 -11.36 1.97
CA GLY A 198 12.08 -11.76 2.78
C GLY A 198 12.28 -10.97 4.08
N MET A 199 11.71 -9.78 4.22
CA MET A 199 11.82 -8.92 5.42
C MET A 199 10.56 -8.94 6.29
N THR A 200 9.47 -9.50 5.81
CA THR A 200 8.18 -9.54 6.51
C THR A 200 8.24 -10.21 7.87
N PRO A 201 9.01 -11.29 8.10
CA PRO A 201 9.19 -11.87 9.44
C PRO A 201 9.82 -10.89 10.44
N THR A 202 10.81 -10.10 10.00
CA THR A 202 11.41 -9.03 10.82
C THR A 202 10.38 -7.95 11.15
N GLY A 203 9.56 -7.55 10.18
CA GLY A 203 8.47 -6.61 10.38
C GLY A 203 7.46 -7.09 11.42
N LEU A 204 7.09 -8.37 11.40
CA LEU A 204 6.22 -8.96 12.42
C LEU A 204 6.87 -8.93 13.82
N ASP A 205 8.13 -9.33 13.92
CA ASP A 205 8.84 -9.36 15.19
C ASP A 205 8.93 -7.97 15.84
N LEU A 206 9.38 -6.96 15.08
CA LEU A 206 9.50 -5.59 15.56
C LEU A 206 8.13 -4.98 15.89
N SER A 207 7.10 -5.25 15.08
CA SER A 207 5.74 -4.77 15.34
C SER A 207 5.20 -5.35 16.65
N ALA A 208 5.35 -6.66 16.87
CA ALA A 208 4.93 -7.32 18.09
C ALA A 208 5.69 -6.81 19.33
N GLU A 209 7.00 -6.62 19.23
CA GLU A 209 7.85 -6.12 20.33
C GLU A 209 7.45 -4.70 20.76
N ARG A 210 7.02 -3.86 19.83
CA ARG A 210 6.64 -2.47 20.09
C ARG A 210 5.13 -2.28 20.28
N GLY A 211 4.33 -3.34 20.14
CA GLY A 211 2.90 -3.34 20.43
C GLY A 211 2.04 -2.76 19.29
N HIS A 212 2.52 -2.79 18.04
CA HIS A 212 1.74 -2.42 16.86
C HIS A 212 0.89 -3.59 16.37
N ASN A 213 -0.31 -3.28 15.86
CA ASN A 213 -1.03 -4.20 15.02
C ASN A 213 -0.42 -4.21 13.62
N VAL A 214 -0.40 -5.37 12.98
CA VAL A 214 0.24 -5.56 11.68
C VAL A 214 -0.68 -6.31 10.70
N ILE A 215 -0.67 -5.87 9.46
CA ILE A 215 -1.27 -6.59 8.33
C ILE A 215 -0.12 -7.23 7.54
N MET A 216 -0.25 -8.50 7.23
CA MET A 216 0.80 -9.26 6.53
C MET A 216 0.53 -9.26 5.03
N ALA A 217 1.45 -8.65 4.27
CA ALA A 217 1.35 -8.52 2.81
C ALA A 217 2.65 -8.89 2.07
N PRO A 218 3.37 -9.98 2.46
CA PRO A 218 4.65 -10.31 1.84
C PRO A 218 4.51 -10.46 0.33
N GLY A 219 5.25 -9.64 -0.43
CA GLY A 219 5.09 -9.54 -1.88
C GLY A 219 5.18 -10.88 -2.59
N GLU A 220 6.08 -11.77 -2.17
CA GLU A 220 6.26 -13.09 -2.76
C GLU A 220 5.06 -14.04 -2.63
N HIS A 221 4.08 -13.73 -1.78
CA HIS A 221 2.85 -14.48 -1.60
C HIS A 221 1.59 -13.69 -1.97
N CYS A 222 1.63 -12.37 -1.80
CA CYS A 222 0.45 -11.51 -1.75
C CYS A 222 0.32 -10.56 -2.95
N TYR A 223 1.37 -10.36 -3.77
CA TYR A 223 1.31 -9.42 -4.87
C TYR A 223 0.77 -10.09 -6.13
N TYR A 224 -0.41 -9.68 -6.55
CA TYR A 224 -1.10 -10.24 -7.70
C TYR A 224 -0.61 -9.69 -9.04
N ASP A 225 0.12 -8.61 -9.07
CA ASP A 225 0.85 -8.10 -10.23
C ASP A 225 2.08 -8.93 -10.57
N TYR A 226 2.55 -9.81 -9.68
CA TYR A 226 3.63 -10.75 -9.97
C TYR A 226 3.19 -11.86 -10.92
N PRO A 227 4.10 -12.38 -11.78
CA PRO A 227 3.79 -13.46 -12.70
C PRO A 227 3.34 -14.72 -11.95
N GLN A 228 2.37 -15.42 -12.53
CA GLN A 228 1.77 -16.63 -11.92
C GLN A 228 2.52 -17.91 -12.30
N TYR A 229 3.27 -17.88 -13.41
CA TYR A 229 4.09 -19.01 -13.90
C TYR A 229 5.18 -18.51 -14.84
N LYS A 230 6.16 -19.38 -15.15
CA LYS A 230 7.22 -19.06 -16.12
C LYS A 230 6.62 -18.93 -17.52
N GLY A 231 6.79 -17.77 -18.13
CA GLY A 231 6.22 -17.46 -19.45
C GLY A 231 4.80 -16.94 -19.38
N ASP A 232 4.42 -16.36 -18.24
CA ASP A 232 3.16 -15.58 -18.14
C ASP A 232 3.10 -14.46 -19.19
N LEU A 233 1.92 -13.93 -19.42
CA LEU A 233 1.70 -12.89 -20.41
C LEU A 233 2.66 -11.72 -20.23
N PRO A 234 3.07 -11.03 -21.31
CA PRO A 234 4.03 -9.92 -21.24
C PRO A 234 3.52 -8.72 -20.43
N GLU A 235 2.23 -8.68 -20.11
CA GLU A 235 1.56 -7.64 -19.34
C GLU A 235 1.58 -7.91 -17.82
N TYR A 236 2.61 -8.56 -17.30
CA TYR A 236 2.89 -8.58 -15.85
C TYR A 236 4.04 -7.62 -15.53
N ASN A 237 4.11 -7.19 -14.27
CA ASN A 237 5.25 -6.41 -13.81
C ASN A 237 6.53 -7.25 -13.87
N ASN A 238 7.57 -6.70 -14.45
CA ASN A 238 8.84 -7.41 -14.73
C ASN A 238 10.03 -6.71 -14.07
N TRP A 239 10.02 -6.64 -12.74
CA TRP A 239 11.07 -5.96 -11.95
C TRP A 239 12.00 -6.96 -11.27
N GLY A 240 12.13 -8.17 -11.84
CA GLY A 240 12.87 -9.25 -11.22
C GLY A 240 12.13 -9.98 -10.10
N MET A 241 10.81 -9.81 -10.05
CA MET A 241 9.97 -10.36 -9.01
C MET A 241 9.82 -11.88 -9.10
N PRO A 242 9.65 -12.56 -7.96
CA PRO A 242 9.40 -14.00 -7.97
C PRO A 242 8.04 -14.33 -8.56
N MET A 243 7.92 -15.53 -9.11
CA MET A 243 6.60 -16.05 -9.49
C MET A 243 5.76 -16.31 -8.25
N THR A 244 4.53 -15.82 -8.24
CA THR A 244 3.54 -16.09 -7.22
C THR A 244 2.46 -17.01 -7.78
N THR A 245 2.72 -18.34 -7.72
CA THR A 245 1.77 -19.36 -8.15
C THR A 245 0.60 -19.46 -7.19
N LEU A 246 -0.48 -20.16 -7.57
CA LEU A 246 -1.61 -20.44 -6.69
C LEU A 246 -1.15 -21.14 -5.40
N GLU A 247 -0.29 -22.15 -5.53
CA GLU A 247 0.25 -22.88 -4.39
C GLU A 247 1.10 -21.98 -3.49
N ARG A 248 1.91 -21.10 -4.07
CA ARG A 248 2.75 -20.17 -3.29
C ARG A 248 1.89 -19.20 -2.47
N ALA A 249 0.84 -18.64 -3.06
CA ALA A 249 -0.12 -17.81 -2.32
C ALA A 249 -0.81 -18.58 -1.19
N TYR A 250 -1.21 -19.84 -1.45
CA TYR A 250 -1.82 -20.72 -0.45
C TYR A 250 -0.90 -21.04 0.72
N ARG A 251 0.40 -21.21 0.47
CA ARG A 251 1.39 -21.59 1.49
C ARG A 251 1.81 -20.43 2.41
N LEU A 252 1.24 -19.25 2.27
CA LEU A 252 1.50 -18.16 3.20
C LEU A 252 1.14 -18.60 4.63
N ASP A 253 2.11 -18.56 5.52
CA ASP A 253 1.90 -18.55 6.97
C ASP A 253 2.01 -17.11 7.49
N PRO A 254 0.91 -16.44 7.82
CA PRO A 254 0.98 -15.06 8.31
C PRO A 254 1.82 -14.89 9.58
N GLY A 255 1.91 -15.96 10.37
CA GLY A 255 2.70 -15.98 11.61
C GLY A 255 4.16 -16.35 11.42
N TYR A 256 4.56 -16.81 10.25
CA TYR A 256 5.94 -17.27 9.98
C TYR A 256 6.51 -18.21 11.06
N GLY A 257 5.65 -19.11 11.60
CA GLY A 257 6.01 -20.03 12.66
C GLY A 257 6.31 -19.38 14.03
N ARG A 258 5.99 -18.09 14.22
CA ARG A 258 6.20 -17.41 15.50
C ARG A 258 5.22 -17.92 16.57
N PRO A 259 5.58 -17.85 17.86
CA PRO A 259 4.67 -18.17 18.94
C PRO A 259 3.37 -17.35 18.89
N LEU A 260 2.26 -17.91 19.34
CA LEU A 260 0.95 -17.24 19.38
C LEU A 260 1.00 -15.87 20.08
N ALA A 261 1.87 -15.70 21.07
CA ALA A 261 2.07 -14.43 21.75
C ALA A 261 2.53 -13.28 20.81
N LYS A 262 3.20 -13.60 19.70
CA LYS A 262 3.53 -12.61 18.65
C LYS A 262 2.46 -12.52 17.57
N GLN A 263 1.72 -13.59 17.34
CA GLN A 263 0.70 -13.65 16.28
C GLN A 263 -0.57 -12.86 16.61
N HIS A 264 -0.89 -12.60 17.88
CA HIS A 264 -2.10 -11.84 18.26
C HIS A 264 -2.09 -10.38 17.79
N HIS A 265 -0.94 -9.86 17.37
CA HIS A 265 -0.81 -8.55 16.74
C HIS A 265 -1.19 -8.56 15.25
N ILE A 266 -1.31 -9.75 14.63
CA ILE A 266 -1.68 -9.85 13.22
C ILE A 266 -3.18 -9.61 13.07
N TRP A 267 -3.54 -8.54 12.36
CA TRP A 267 -4.93 -8.22 12.06
C TRP A 267 -5.48 -9.01 10.87
N GLY A 268 -4.61 -9.47 10.00
CA GLY A 268 -4.98 -10.22 8.82
C GLY A 268 -3.91 -10.20 7.75
N VAL A 269 -4.33 -10.56 6.54
CA VAL A 269 -3.49 -10.58 5.34
C VAL A 269 -4.04 -9.61 4.29
N MET A 270 -3.16 -9.08 3.44
CA MET A 270 -3.53 -8.20 2.35
C MET A 270 -2.95 -8.73 1.04
N GLY A 271 -3.80 -8.84 0.00
CA GLY A 271 -3.35 -9.03 -1.37
C GLY A 271 -3.29 -7.70 -2.10
N ALA A 272 -2.18 -7.40 -2.75
CA ALA A 272 -1.99 -6.18 -3.51
C ALA A 272 -1.99 -6.46 -5.01
N LEU A 273 -2.58 -5.57 -5.79
CA LEU A 273 -2.55 -5.57 -7.24
C LEU A 273 -2.13 -4.19 -7.72
N TRP A 274 -0.87 -4.03 -8.07
CA TRP A 274 -0.32 -2.80 -8.61
C TRP A 274 -0.69 -2.64 -10.09
N GLY A 275 -0.97 -1.41 -10.48
CA GLY A 275 -1.71 -1.12 -11.71
C GLY A 275 -0.91 -1.02 -12.99
N GLU A 276 0.43 -0.99 -12.94
CA GLU A 276 1.29 -0.65 -14.08
C GLU A 276 1.09 -1.57 -15.31
N ALA A 277 0.83 -2.85 -15.05
CA ALA A 277 0.57 -3.83 -16.11
C ALA A 277 -0.90 -4.25 -16.20
N VAL A 278 -1.82 -3.53 -15.53
CA VAL A 278 -3.25 -3.86 -15.48
C VAL A 278 -4.03 -2.86 -16.32
N ILE A 279 -4.33 -3.25 -17.56
CA ILE A 279 -4.94 -2.38 -18.58
C ILE A 279 -6.47 -2.30 -18.49
N ASP A 280 -7.11 -3.32 -17.91
CA ASP A 280 -8.56 -3.40 -17.78
C ASP A 280 -9.00 -4.35 -16.65
N ILE A 281 -10.32 -4.43 -16.43
CA ILE A 281 -10.90 -5.29 -15.39
C ILE A 281 -10.67 -6.78 -15.65
N ASN A 282 -10.62 -7.21 -16.91
CA ASN A 282 -10.36 -8.61 -17.25
C ASN A 282 -8.94 -8.99 -16.83
N ARG A 283 -7.98 -8.10 -17.07
CA ARG A 283 -6.60 -8.31 -16.62
C ARG A 283 -6.51 -8.30 -15.10
N ALA A 284 -7.17 -7.36 -14.44
CA ALA A 284 -7.20 -7.28 -12.96
C ALA A 284 -7.72 -8.58 -12.34
N THR A 285 -8.85 -9.09 -12.84
CA THR A 285 -9.46 -10.33 -12.33
C THR A 285 -8.65 -11.57 -12.67
N TYR A 286 -8.08 -11.64 -13.87
CA TYR A 286 -7.17 -12.71 -14.29
C TYR A 286 -5.92 -12.79 -13.38
N MET A 287 -5.34 -11.65 -13.04
CA MET A 287 -4.17 -11.61 -12.16
C MET A 287 -4.52 -11.94 -10.71
N SER A 288 -5.68 -11.53 -10.24
CA SER A 288 -6.12 -11.74 -8.86
C SER A 288 -6.61 -13.17 -8.60
N PHE A 289 -7.41 -13.74 -9.49
CA PHE A 289 -8.03 -15.05 -9.29
C PHE A 289 -7.30 -16.16 -10.05
N PRO A 290 -7.11 -17.33 -9.40
CA PRO A 290 -7.68 -17.75 -8.10
C PRO A 290 -6.79 -17.46 -6.88
N ARG A 291 -5.67 -16.73 -7.00
CA ARG A 291 -4.76 -16.44 -5.87
C ARG A 291 -5.45 -15.74 -4.69
N ALA A 292 -6.45 -14.90 -4.97
CA ALA A 292 -7.25 -14.25 -3.93
C ALA A 292 -8.00 -15.25 -3.05
N PHE A 293 -8.48 -16.38 -3.61
CA PHE A 293 -9.06 -17.45 -2.80
C PHE A 293 -8.02 -18.13 -1.90
N ALA A 294 -6.80 -18.33 -2.42
CA ALA A 294 -5.69 -18.89 -1.66
C ALA A 294 -5.30 -17.98 -0.49
N LEU A 295 -5.24 -16.69 -0.73
CA LEU A 295 -4.94 -15.72 0.33
C LEU A 295 -6.08 -15.61 1.35
N ALA A 296 -7.34 -15.68 0.91
CA ALA A 296 -8.48 -15.75 1.82
C ALA A 296 -8.38 -16.97 2.75
N GLU A 297 -8.06 -18.14 2.20
CA GLU A 297 -7.81 -19.35 3.02
C GLU A 297 -6.69 -19.12 4.03
N ALA A 298 -5.59 -18.46 3.60
CA ALA A 298 -4.48 -18.16 4.49
C ALA A 298 -4.86 -17.22 5.65
N GLY A 299 -5.78 -16.29 5.41
CA GLY A 299 -6.26 -15.35 6.42
C GLY A 299 -7.33 -15.90 7.36
N TRP A 300 -8.15 -16.86 6.89
CA TRP A 300 -9.31 -17.35 7.63
C TRP A 300 -9.12 -18.71 8.30
N THR A 301 -8.16 -19.53 7.81
CA THR A 301 -7.98 -20.92 8.26
C THR A 301 -6.64 -21.05 8.98
N GLN A 302 -6.68 -21.54 10.20
CA GLN A 302 -5.48 -21.84 10.97
C GLN A 302 -4.61 -22.87 10.25
N MET A 303 -3.28 -22.75 10.37
CA MET A 303 -2.30 -23.55 9.63
C MET A 303 -2.54 -25.07 9.76
N GLU A 304 -2.83 -25.56 10.97
CA GLU A 304 -3.08 -26.97 11.25
C GLU A 304 -4.34 -27.53 10.58
N ASN A 305 -5.27 -26.65 10.20
CA ASN A 305 -6.53 -27.02 9.54
C ASN A 305 -6.46 -26.86 8.02
N ARG A 306 -5.34 -26.37 7.46
CA ARG A 306 -5.18 -26.20 6.02
C ARG A 306 -4.73 -27.48 5.33
N SER A 307 -5.34 -27.79 4.19
CA SER A 307 -4.99 -28.91 3.33
C SER A 307 -5.01 -28.46 1.88
N TRP A 308 -3.86 -28.48 1.21
CA TRP A 308 -3.73 -28.14 -0.20
C TRP A 308 -4.65 -28.97 -1.10
N GLU A 309 -4.74 -30.27 -0.84
CA GLU A 309 -5.61 -31.18 -1.59
C GLU A 309 -7.10 -30.86 -1.40
N SER A 310 -7.50 -30.50 -0.17
CA SER A 310 -8.86 -30.02 0.11
C SER A 310 -9.12 -28.66 -0.57
N PHE A 311 -8.18 -27.74 -0.49
CA PHE A 311 -8.29 -26.43 -1.12
C PHE A 311 -8.48 -26.54 -2.63
N LYS A 312 -7.69 -27.34 -3.33
CA LYS A 312 -7.82 -27.56 -4.78
C LYS A 312 -9.23 -27.99 -5.17
N LYS A 313 -9.83 -28.91 -4.39
CA LYS A 313 -11.20 -29.39 -4.63
C LYS A 313 -12.27 -28.31 -4.42
N ARG A 314 -12.05 -27.42 -3.46
CA ARG A 314 -13.00 -26.33 -3.13
C ARG A 314 -12.85 -25.11 -4.02
N VAL A 315 -11.66 -24.83 -4.51
CA VAL A 315 -11.41 -23.64 -5.35
C VAL A 315 -11.94 -23.82 -6.76
N LEU A 316 -11.92 -25.04 -7.31
CA LEU A 316 -12.36 -25.31 -8.69
C LEU A 316 -13.84 -24.93 -8.95
N PRO A 317 -14.82 -25.29 -8.11
CA PRO A 317 -16.19 -24.78 -8.26
C PRO A 317 -16.28 -23.25 -8.25
N ASN A 318 -15.53 -22.56 -7.39
CA ASN A 318 -15.54 -21.11 -7.32
C ASN A 318 -14.96 -20.47 -8.61
N VAL A 319 -13.89 -21.04 -9.16
CA VAL A 319 -13.35 -20.63 -10.47
C VAL A 319 -14.40 -20.79 -11.55
N ASN A 320 -15.11 -21.93 -11.58
CA ASN A 320 -16.17 -22.18 -12.56
C ASN A 320 -17.33 -21.17 -12.42
N GLU A 321 -17.73 -20.81 -11.22
CA GLU A 321 -18.78 -19.80 -11.00
C GLU A 321 -18.35 -18.40 -11.48
N LEU A 322 -17.11 -17.99 -11.22
CA LEU A 322 -16.57 -16.75 -11.77
C LEU A 322 -16.57 -16.75 -13.30
N MET A 323 -16.15 -17.85 -13.93
CA MET A 323 -16.13 -17.98 -15.39
C MET A 323 -17.55 -17.93 -15.97
N LYS A 324 -18.53 -18.60 -15.34
CA LYS A 324 -19.95 -18.52 -15.74
C LYS A 324 -20.51 -17.08 -15.62
N ALA A 325 -20.04 -16.33 -14.65
CA ALA A 325 -20.38 -14.93 -14.47
C ALA A 325 -19.65 -13.98 -15.46
N GLY A 326 -18.85 -14.51 -16.39
CA GLY A 326 -18.09 -13.73 -17.36
C GLY A 326 -16.83 -13.07 -16.81
N VAL A 327 -16.38 -13.48 -15.63
CA VAL A 327 -15.16 -12.96 -15.02
C VAL A 327 -13.95 -13.67 -15.63
N SER A 328 -12.97 -12.91 -16.06
CA SER A 328 -11.69 -13.45 -16.54
C SER A 328 -10.90 -14.01 -15.36
N VAL A 329 -10.61 -15.29 -15.41
CA VAL A 329 -9.91 -16.02 -14.34
C VAL A 329 -8.84 -16.90 -14.96
N ARG A 330 -7.64 -16.91 -14.36
CA ARG A 330 -6.66 -17.92 -14.73
C ARG A 330 -7.08 -19.28 -14.19
N VAL A 331 -7.04 -20.31 -15.04
CA VAL A 331 -7.17 -21.71 -14.61
C VAL A 331 -5.77 -22.31 -14.46
N PRO A 332 -5.22 -22.40 -13.25
CA PRO A 332 -3.88 -22.94 -13.05
C PRO A 332 -3.88 -24.46 -13.22
N PHE A 333 -2.78 -24.97 -13.77
CA PHE A 333 -2.65 -26.42 -13.99
C PHE A 333 -2.72 -27.24 -12.71
N GLU A 334 -2.42 -26.63 -11.56
CA GLU A 334 -2.48 -27.26 -10.23
C GLU A 334 -3.90 -27.73 -9.86
N ILE A 335 -4.94 -27.12 -10.44
CA ILE A 335 -6.34 -27.47 -10.19
C ILE A 335 -7.04 -28.06 -11.42
N ALA A 336 -6.40 -28.02 -12.58
CA ALA A 336 -6.95 -28.54 -13.83
C ALA A 336 -6.78 -30.07 -14.02
N ARG A 337 -6.11 -30.74 -13.08
CA ARG A 337 -5.83 -32.20 -13.11
C ARG A 337 -6.66 -32.96 -12.10
#